data_1fab5b5ecc6ce0b78ff7a0375aea5650
#
_entry.id   1fab5b5ecc6ce0b78ff7a0375aea5650
#
_cell.length_a   1.000
_cell.length_b   1.000
_cell.length_c   1.000
_cell.angle_alpha   90.00
_cell.angle_beta   90.00
_cell.angle_gamma   90.00
#
_symmetry.space_group_name_H-M   'P 1'
#
loop_
_entity.id
_entity.type
_entity.pdbx_description
1 polymer ?
#
loop_
_entity_poly.entity_id
_entity_poly.type
_entity_poly.pdbx_seq_one_letter_code
_entity_poly.pdbx_strand_id
1 'polypeptide(L)'
;DTMLEKNVGTLTFDVGGGIYVMNHNNSLGFAKGEMCSPGLATQAEDLYAAGVKELIHVGFAGGNKIGDYVLTDGAYNDTSITRLYGFKGELIESTKDLTDSFCIELEKKGISCIRGYHWTTDGGYVQPEWRGRYFLNDMGAKCVEMEGAGLFTIANFRSRKATAIYIVSDSGSNDEWNLGWGESTLENSIQKLIDALVKS
;
A
#
# COMPACT_ATOMS: atom_id res chain seq x y z
N ASP A 1 1.85 16.25 0.78
CA ASP A 1 1.49 17.51 1.45
C ASP A 1 -0.02 17.81 1.42
N THR A 2 -0.77 17.37 0.40
CA THR A 2 -2.19 17.69 0.22
C THR A 2 -3.11 17.16 1.33
N MET A 3 -2.80 16.02 1.94
CA MET A 3 -3.54 15.52 3.11
C MET A 3 -3.31 16.38 4.34
N LEU A 4 -2.10 16.91 4.47
CA LEU A 4 -1.68 17.74 5.60
C LEU A 4 -2.31 19.13 5.58
N GLU A 5 -2.63 19.66 4.40
CA GLU A 5 -3.19 21.00 4.25
C GLU A 5 -4.70 21.08 4.53
N LYS A 6 -5.39 19.93 4.55
CA LYS A 6 -6.88 19.90 4.60
C LYS A 6 -7.52 19.63 5.96
N ASN A 7 -6.91 19.84 7.08
CA ASN A 7 -7.45 19.72 8.46
C ASN A 7 -6.68 18.74 9.35
N VAL A 8 -5.42 18.89 9.38
CA VAL A 8 -4.61 18.01 10.18
C VAL A 8 -4.51 18.50 11.59
N GLY A 9 -4.89 17.64 12.49
CA GLY A 9 -4.65 17.81 13.89
C GLY A 9 -3.16 17.94 14.22
N THR A 10 -2.84 18.10 15.45
CA THR A 10 -1.52 18.39 15.98
C THR A 10 -0.53 17.27 15.65
N LEU A 11 0.68 17.63 15.18
CA LEU A 11 1.82 16.72 15.14
C LEU A 11 2.07 16.20 16.56
N THR A 12 2.07 14.89 16.74
CA THR A 12 2.19 14.31 18.07
C THR A 12 3.58 13.78 18.39
N PHE A 13 4.31 13.27 17.43
CA PHE A 13 5.71 12.86 17.58
C PHE A 13 6.34 12.57 16.22
N ASP A 14 7.66 12.62 16.17
CA ASP A 14 8.44 12.31 14.98
C ASP A 14 8.90 10.85 15.03
N VAL A 15 8.43 10.05 14.07
CA VAL A 15 8.89 8.68 13.85
C VAL A 15 9.33 8.62 12.39
N GLY A 16 10.56 9.01 12.12
CA GLY A 16 11.19 8.92 10.82
C GLY A 16 10.53 9.69 9.66
N GLY A 17 9.30 10.15 9.79
CA GLY A 17 8.57 10.84 8.72
C GLY A 17 7.43 11.74 9.20
N GLY A 18 7.27 11.87 10.50
CA GLY A 18 6.19 12.63 11.13
C GLY A 18 4.84 11.91 11.11
N ILE A 19 4.24 11.75 12.27
CA ILE A 19 2.87 11.23 12.41
C ILE A 19 1.94 12.39 12.69
N TYR A 20 0.85 12.44 11.94
CA TYR A 20 -0.17 13.46 12.07
C TYR A 20 -1.45 12.84 12.59
N VAL A 21 -1.90 13.27 13.75
CA VAL A 21 -3.17 12.82 14.33
C VAL A 21 -4.30 13.67 13.78
N MET A 22 -5.33 13.01 13.27
CA MET A 22 -6.42 13.66 12.54
C MET A 22 -7.69 13.86 13.33
N ASN A 23 -7.89 13.16 14.42
CA ASN A 23 -9.12 13.30 15.19
C ASN A 23 -8.86 13.58 16.67
N HIS A 24 -9.88 14.10 17.33
CA HIS A 24 -9.79 14.50 18.73
C HIS A 24 -9.53 13.36 19.71
N ASN A 25 -9.72 12.11 19.29
CA ASN A 25 -9.55 10.92 20.13
C ASN A 25 -8.23 10.21 19.90
N ASN A 26 -7.35 10.73 19.05
CA ASN A 26 -6.09 10.08 18.66
C ASN A 26 -6.27 8.66 18.09
N SER A 27 -7.42 8.39 17.44
CA SER A 27 -7.74 7.06 16.94
C SER A 27 -7.34 6.86 15.47
N LEU A 28 -7.08 7.93 14.73
CA LEU A 28 -6.64 7.90 13.35
C LEU A 28 -5.48 8.87 13.15
N GLY A 29 -4.43 8.41 12.51
CA GLY A 29 -3.28 9.23 12.13
C GLY A 29 -2.81 8.93 10.71
N PHE A 30 -2.03 9.83 10.15
CA PHE A 30 -1.36 9.66 8.87
C PHE A 30 0.14 9.86 9.06
N ALA A 31 0.92 8.98 8.47
CA ALA A 31 2.36 9.10 8.38
C ALA A 31 2.77 9.06 6.92
N LYS A 32 3.83 9.79 6.56
CA LYS A 32 4.47 9.60 5.27
C LYS A 32 5.10 8.21 5.24
N GLY A 33 4.72 7.38 4.26
CA GLY A 33 5.27 6.05 4.10
C GLY A 33 6.73 6.06 3.65
N GLU A 34 7.53 5.18 4.23
CA GLU A 34 8.89 4.92 3.76
C GLU A 34 8.86 4.08 2.48
N MET A 35 9.86 4.30 1.62
CA MET A 35 9.99 3.58 0.36
C MET A 35 10.59 2.19 0.57
N CYS A 36 10.16 1.26 -0.26
CA CYS A 36 10.59 -0.14 -0.32
C CYS A 36 10.27 -0.95 0.93
N SER A 37 10.19 -2.26 0.76
CA SER A 37 9.86 -3.20 1.84
C SER A 37 10.71 -3.06 3.11
N PRO A 38 12.05 -2.88 3.05
CA PRO A 38 12.84 -2.66 4.26
C PRO A 38 12.52 -1.35 4.97
N GLY A 39 12.30 -0.26 4.23
CA GLY A 39 11.94 1.04 4.81
C GLY A 39 10.60 1.00 5.51
N LEU A 40 9.56 0.55 4.80
CA LEU A 40 8.22 0.45 5.37
C LEU A 40 8.14 -0.57 6.52
N ALA A 41 8.90 -1.67 6.45
CA ALA A 41 8.99 -2.63 7.55
C ALA A 41 9.56 -1.99 8.82
N THR A 42 10.63 -1.20 8.71
CA THR A 42 11.22 -0.48 9.85
C THR A 42 10.21 0.53 10.43
N GLN A 43 9.57 1.31 9.58
CA GLN A 43 8.54 2.26 10.01
C GLN A 43 7.36 1.55 10.69
N ALA A 44 6.91 0.41 10.18
CA ALA A 44 5.84 -0.38 10.78
C ALA A 44 6.22 -0.91 12.18
N GLU A 45 7.49 -1.32 12.38
CA GLU A 45 8.00 -1.70 13.70
C GLU A 45 7.88 -0.54 14.70
N ASP A 46 8.32 0.66 14.31
CA ASP A 46 8.24 1.85 15.15
C ASP A 46 6.80 2.23 15.48
N LEU A 47 5.90 2.20 14.48
CA LEU A 47 4.48 2.49 14.67
C LEU A 47 3.81 1.47 15.60
N TYR A 48 4.07 0.19 15.43
CA TYR A 48 3.52 -0.84 16.32
C TYR A 48 4.10 -0.76 17.73
N ALA A 49 5.38 -0.41 17.88
CA ALA A 49 6.00 -0.15 19.18
C ALA A 49 5.39 1.08 19.86
N ALA A 50 5.01 2.11 19.11
CA ALA A 50 4.30 3.29 19.59
C ALA A 50 2.82 3.01 19.96
N GLY A 51 2.31 1.79 19.71
CA GLY A 51 0.97 1.37 20.12
C GLY A 51 -0.08 1.37 19.02
N VAL A 52 0.29 1.66 17.77
CA VAL A 52 -0.59 1.52 16.60
C VAL A 52 -1.03 0.06 16.50
N LYS A 53 -2.29 -0.19 16.22
CA LYS A 53 -2.87 -1.54 16.16
C LYS A 53 -3.07 -2.02 14.74
N GLU A 54 -3.41 -1.10 13.84
CA GLU A 54 -3.80 -1.38 12.46
C GLU A 54 -3.10 -0.38 11.54
N LEU A 55 -2.54 -0.86 10.44
CA LEU A 55 -1.92 -0.04 9.40
C LEU A 55 -2.63 -0.26 8.06
N ILE A 56 -2.96 0.84 7.40
CA ILE A 56 -3.46 0.84 6.03
C ILE A 56 -2.43 1.56 5.18
N HIS A 57 -1.71 0.82 4.35
CA HIS A 57 -0.78 1.41 3.39
C HIS A 57 -1.54 1.93 2.17
N VAL A 58 -1.27 3.17 1.80
CA VAL A 58 -1.81 3.79 0.59
C VAL A 58 -0.63 4.16 -0.30
N GLY A 59 -0.54 3.57 -1.46
CA GLY A 59 0.61 3.72 -2.34
C GLY A 59 0.24 3.77 -3.82
N PHE A 60 1.28 3.84 -4.65
CA PHE A 60 1.19 3.72 -6.09
C PHE A 60 1.74 2.37 -6.54
N ALA A 61 1.27 1.89 -7.69
CA ALA A 61 1.73 0.62 -8.26
C ALA A 61 1.67 0.66 -9.78
N GLY A 62 2.55 -0.10 -10.42
CA GLY A 62 2.42 -0.44 -11.83
C GLY A 62 1.30 -1.46 -12.04
N GLY A 63 0.45 -1.26 -13.06
CA GLY A 63 -0.68 -2.15 -13.29
C GLY A 63 -1.26 -2.04 -14.70
N ASN A 64 -2.50 -2.51 -14.87
CA ASN A 64 -3.10 -2.58 -16.21
C ASN A 64 -3.70 -1.25 -16.66
N LYS A 65 -4.35 -0.52 -15.77
CA LYS A 65 -5.07 0.70 -16.15
C LYS A 65 -4.84 1.80 -15.13
N ILE A 66 -4.26 2.90 -15.59
CA ILE A 66 -3.99 4.10 -14.77
C ILE A 66 -5.28 4.60 -14.11
N GLY A 67 -5.18 4.88 -12.82
CA GLY A 67 -6.28 5.36 -12.00
C GLY A 67 -7.15 4.29 -11.35
N ASP A 68 -6.97 3.00 -11.68
CA ASP A 68 -7.65 1.91 -10.99
C ASP A 68 -7.14 1.79 -9.54
N TYR A 69 -8.04 1.37 -8.65
CA TYR A 69 -7.70 1.05 -7.25
C TYR A 69 -7.56 -0.45 -7.09
N VAL A 70 -6.45 -0.88 -6.50
CA VAL A 70 -6.20 -2.27 -6.14
C VAL A 70 -6.17 -2.39 -4.63
N LEU A 71 -7.20 -2.97 -4.03
CA LEU A 71 -7.22 -3.33 -2.61
C LEU A 71 -6.75 -4.78 -2.47
N THR A 72 -5.65 -4.97 -1.75
CA THR A 72 -4.93 -6.23 -1.80
C THR A 72 -5.33 -7.22 -0.71
N ASP A 73 -5.45 -8.49 -1.10
CA ASP A 73 -5.62 -9.63 -0.19
C ASP A 73 -4.27 -10.14 0.34
N GLY A 74 -3.15 -9.72 -0.25
CA GLY A 74 -1.80 -10.09 0.13
C GLY A 74 -0.81 -9.86 -1.00
N ALA A 75 0.44 -10.23 -0.78
CA ALA A 75 1.56 -9.99 -1.69
C ALA A 75 2.28 -11.27 -2.08
N TYR A 76 2.55 -11.45 -3.36
CA TYR A 76 3.60 -12.36 -3.82
C TYR A 76 4.95 -11.77 -3.43
N ASN A 77 5.71 -12.56 -2.69
CA ASN A 77 6.92 -12.12 -2.01
C ASN A 77 8.15 -12.27 -2.89
N ASP A 78 8.63 -11.15 -3.40
CA ASP A 78 9.89 -11.06 -4.15
C ASP A 78 10.84 -10.03 -3.51
N THR A 79 10.83 -9.99 -2.16
CA THR A 79 11.69 -9.12 -1.34
C THR A 79 12.49 -9.93 -0.33
N SER A 80 13.67 -9.42 0.03
CA SER A 80 14.59 -10.09 0.93
C SER A 80 14.24 -9.90 2.41
N ILE A 81 13.59 -8.81 2.80
CA ILE A 81 13.32 -8.46 4.19
C ILE A 81 12.46 -9.51 4.91
N THR A 82 11.53 -10.15 4.21
CA THR A 82 10.62 -11.14 4.78
C THR A 82 11.36 -12.33 5.41
N ARG A 83 12.47 -12.74 4.79
CA ARG A 83 13.30 -13.85 5.27
C ARG A 83 13.98 -13.54 6.61
N LEU A 84 14.33 -12.28 6.87
CA LEU A 84 14.92 -11.85 8.14
C LEU A 84 13.94 -12.02 9.31
N TYR A 85 12.65 -11.96 9.03
CA TYR A 85 11.57 -12.23 9.99
C TYR A 85 11.08 -13.68 9.97
N GLY A 86 11.82 -14.56 9.30
CA GLY A 86 11.55 -16.01 9.29
C GLY A 86 10.49 -16.45 8.27
N PHE A 87 9.93 -15.55 7.48
CA PHE A 87 8.98 -15.92 6.44
C PHE A 87 9.71 -16.53 5.22
N LYS A 88 9.23 -17.69 4.77
CA LYS A 88 9.84 -18.44 3.66
C LYS A 88 8.86 -18.73 2.52
N GLY A 89 7.63 -18.28 2.63
CA GLY A 89 6.60 -18.50 1.62
C GLY A 89 6.71 -17.56 0.41
N GLU A 90 6.02 -17.91 -0.65
CA GLU A 90 5.90 -17.07 -1.85
C GLU A 90 4.74 -16.06 -1.74
N LEU A 91 3.76 -16.32 -0.89
CA LEU A 91 2.60 -15.48 -0.69
C LEU A 91 2.46 -15.14 0.78
N ILE A 92 2.32 -13.86 1.10
CA ILE A 92 2.00 -13.37 2.43
C ILE A 92 0.68 -12.61 2.40
N GLU A 93 -0.27 -13.01 3.24
CA GLU A 93 -1.61 -12.43 3.27
C GLU A 93 -1.67 -11.12 4.05
N SER A 94 -2.52 -10.20 3.60
CA SER A 94 -2.98 -9.06 4.39
C SER A 94 -3.90 -9.53 5.52
N THR A 95 -4.26 -8.64 6.44
CA THR A 95 -5.22 -9.00 7.49
C THR A 95 -6.64 -8.96 6.94
N LYS A 96 -7.22 -10.13 6.74
CA LYS A 96 -8.49 -10.31 6.02
C LYS A 96 -9.64 -9.46 6.58
N ASP A 97 -9.88 -9.47 7.89
CA ASP A 97 -10.98 -8.73 8.51
C ASP A 97 -10.80 -7.20 8.35
N LEU A 98 -9.57 -6.69 8.43
CA LEU A 98 -9.26 -5.30 8.17
C LEU A 98 -9.48 -4.96 6.68
N THR A 99 -9.02 -5.81 5.78
CA THR A 99 -9.19 -5.61 4.33
C THR A 99 -10.65 -5.61 3.93
N ASP A 100 -11.45 -6.52 4.47
CA ASP A 100 -12.88 -6.63 4.17
C ASP A 100 -13.65 -5.41 4.71
N SER A 101 -13.38 -4.99 5.94
CA SER A 101 -14.02 -3.80 6.52
C SER A 101 -13.65 -2.54 5.76
N PHE A 102 -12.39 -2.41 5.35
CA PHE A 102 -11.92 -1.27 4.57
C PHE A 102 -12.55 -1.24 3.16
N CYS A 103 -12.72 -2.41 2.53
CA CYS A 103 -13.44 -2.51 1.26
C CYS A 103 -14.85 -1.95 1.37
N ILE A 104 -15.60 -2.36 2.38
CA ILE A 104 -16.98 -1.89 2.62
C ILE A 104 -17.02 -0.37 2.81
N GLU A 105 -16.06 0.20 3.54
CA GLU A 105 -16.00 1.65 3.75
C GLU A 105 -15.68 2.41 2.45
N LEU A 106 -14.80 1.88 1.61
CA LEU A 106 -14.49 2.46 0.30
C LEU A 106 -15.70 2.41 -0.64
N GLU A 107 -16.43 1.30 -0.66
CA GLU A 107 -17.64 1.14 -1.46
C GLU A 107 -18.74 2.14 -1.06
N LYS A 108 -18.96 2.34 0.24
CA LYS A 108 -19.89 3.37 0.76
C LYS A 108 -19.55 4.77 0.28
N LYS A 109 -18.28 5.03 0.01
CA LYS A 109 -17.76 6.31 -0.52
C LYS A 109 -17.66 6.33 -2.04
N GLY A 110 -18.21 5.32 -2.71
CA GLY A 110 -18.26 5.22 -4.18
C GLY A 110 -16.90 4.88 -4.81
N ILE A 111 -15.99 4.27 -4.06
CA ILE A 111 -14.72 3.76 -4.58
C ILE A 111 -14.86 2.26 -4.80
N SER A 112 -14.79 1.83 -6.06
CA SER A 112 -14.76 0.42 -6.44
C SER A 112 -13.31 -0.02 -6.61
N CYS A 113 -12.92 -1.12 -5.96
CA CYS A 113 -11.57 -1.65 -5.98
C CYS A 113 -11.50 -2.99 -6.71
N ILE A 114 -10.42 -3.20 -7.44
CA ILE A 114 -10.02 -4.54 -7.89
C ILE A 114 -9.46 -5.26 -6.68
N ARG A 115 -10.00 -6.44 -6.34
CA ARG A 115 -9.51 -7.29 -5.25
C ARG A 115 -8.57 -8.37 -5.78
N GLY A 116 -7.55 -8.70 -5.02
CA GLY A 116 -6.64 -9.80 -5.30
C GLY A 116 -5.24 -9.58 -4.74
N TYR A 117 -4.33 -10.44 -5.13
CA TYR A 117 -2.92 -10.35 -4.72
C TYR A 117 -2.15 -9.39 -5.62
N HIS A 118 -1.10 -8.79 -5.08
CA HIS A 118 -0.14 -8.00 -5.85
C HIS A 118 1.25 -8.62 -5.78
N TRP A 119 2.18 -8.12 -6.56
CA TRP A 119 3.58 -8.52 -6.54
C TRP A 119 4.43 -7.43 -5.89
N THR A 120 5.14 -7.77 -4.80
CA THR A 120 6.13 -6.89 -4.17
C THR A 120 7.53 -7.29 -4.61
N THR A 121 8.30 -6.34 -5.17
CA THR A 121 9.67 -6.56 -5.63
C THR A 121 10.66 -5.56 -5.04
N ASP A 122 11.91 -5.99 -4.80
CA ASP A 122 13.01 -5.07 -4.42
C ASP A 122 13.62 -4.37 -5.65
N GLY A 123 13.32 -4.82 -6.85
CA GLY A 123 13.97 -4.40 -8.08
C GLY A 123 13.14 -3.49 -8.97
N GLY A 124 12.91 -2.22 -8.58
CA GLY A 124 12.10 -1.28 -9.36
C GLY A 124 12.58 -1.07 -10.80
N TYR A 125 13.88 -1.14 -11.05
CA TYR A 125 14.48 -0.99 -12.39
C TYR A 125 15.00 -2.31 -12.99
N VAL A 126 15.02 -3.39 -12.22
CA VAL A 126 15.51 -4.69 -12.65
C VAL A 126 14.38 -5.71 -12.55
N GLN A 127 13.47 -5.63 -13.50
CA GLN A 127 12.35 -6.56 -13.64
C GLN A 127 12.49 -7.33 -14.96
N PRO A 128 13.19 -8.47 -14.97
CA PRO A 128 13.29 -9.27 -16.19
C PRO A 128 11.88 -9.65 -16.68
N GLU A 129 11.66 -9.60 -17.98
CA GLU A 129 10.36 -9.86 -18.62
C GLU A 129 9.71 -11.18 -18.12
N TRP A 130 10.51 -12.26 -17.95
CA TRP A 130 10.01 -13.54 -17.45
C TRP A 130 9.42 -13.43 -16.04
N ARG A 131 9.93 -12.51 -15.19
CA ARG A 131 9.46 -12.31 -13.81
C ARG A 131 8.13 -11.58 -13.79
N GLY A 132 8.00 -10.54 -14.58
CA GLY A 132 6.72 -9.86 -14.79
C GLY A 132 5.67 -10.82 -15.35
N ARG A 133 6.03 -11.62 -16.35
CA ARG A 133 5.15 -12.65 -16.91
C ARG A 133 4.70 -13.65 -15.84
N TYR A 134 5.62 -14.16 -15.03
CA TYR A 134 5.29 -15.09 -13.96
C TYR A 134 4.31 -14.49 -12.95
N PHE A 135 4.62 -13.33 -12.36
CA PHE A 135 3.76 -12.78 -11.30
C PHE A 135 2.46 -12.18 -11.83
N LEU A 136 2.51 -11.41 -12.91
CA LEU A 136 1.32 -10.70 -13.40
C LEU A 136 0.40 -11.61 -14.22
N ASN A 137 0.95 -12.47 -15.07
CA ASN A 137 0.15 -13.30 -15.97
C ASN A 137 -0.16 -14.67 -15.37
N ASP A 138 0.88 -15.42 -14.94
CA ASP A 138 0.70 -16.81 -14.51
C ASP A 138 0.09 -16.86 -13.09
N MET A 139 0.56 -16.01 -12.17
CA MET A 139 0.06 -15.94 -10.79
C MET A 139 -1.12 -14.98 -10.63
N GLY A 140 -1.37 -14.13 -11.60
CA GLY A 140 -2.53 -13.23 -11.64
C GLY A 140 -2.46 -12.05 -10.68
N ALA A 141 -1.24 -11.59 -10.33
CA ALA A 141 -1.06 -10.37 -9.53
C ALA A 141 -1.75 -9.18 -10.23
N LYS A 142 -2.41 -8.34 -9.45
CA LYS A 142 -3.21 -7.21 -9.95
C LYS A 142 -2.37 -5.96 -10.22
N CYS A 143 -1.26 -5.83 -9.53
CA CYS A 143 -0.29 -4.75 -9.71
C CYS A 143 1.08 -5.16 -9.15
N VAL A 144 2.09 -4.33 -9.38
CA VAL A 144 3.45 -4.48 -8.84
C VAL A 144 3.84 -3.23 -8.06
N GLU A 145 4.46 -3.43 -6.91
CA GLU A 145 4.92 -2.38 -6.02
C GLU A 145 6.15 -2.85 -5.20
N MET A 146 6.60 -2.10 -4.20
CA MET A 146 7.86 -2.38 -3.53
C MET A 146 7.76 -2.51 -1.99
N GLU A 147 6.57 -2.45 -1.38
CA GLU A 147 6.38 -2.27 0.07
C GLU A 147 5.57 -3.38 0.76
N GLY A 148 4.50 -3.84 0.13
CA GLY A 148 3.41 -4.57 0.79
C GLY A 148 3.84 -5.87 1.47
N ALA A 149 4.70 -6.68 0.85
CA ALA A 149 5.17 -7.92 1.47
C ALA A 149 5.95 -7.66 2.76
N GLY A 150 6.74 -6.57 2.81
CA GLY A 150 7.43 -6.14 4.02
C GLY A 150 6.44 -5.77 5.13
N LEU A 151 5.46 -4.92 4.82
CA LEU A 151 4.43 -4.51 5.78
C LEU A 151 3.66 -5.70 6.36
N PHE A 152 3.19 -6.61 5.51
CA PHE A 152 2.40 -7.77 5.96
C PHE A 152 3.25 -8.75 6.77
N THR A 153 4.54 -8.86 6.45
CA THR A 153 5.48 -9.66 7.25
C THR A 153 5.58 -9.12 8.67
N ILE A 154 5.77 -7.81 8.85
CA ILE A 154 5.87 -7.20 10.18
C ILE A 154 4.55 -7.30 10.93
N ALA A 155 3.42 -7.04 10.28
CA ALA A 155 2.11 -7.17 10.90
C ALA A 155 1.89 -8.59 11.46
N ASN A 156 2.15 -9.61 10.64
CA ASN A 156 2.05 -11.01 11.08
C ASN A 156 3.03 -11.35 12.20
N PHE A 157 4.29 -10.93 12.08
CA PHE A 157 5.32 -11.17 13.10
C PHE A 157 4.98 -10.54 14.45
N ARG A 158 4.38 -9.34 14.43
CA ARG A 158 3.96 -8.60 15.64
C ARG A 158 2.53 -8.90 16.11
N SER A 159 1.81 -9.81 15.46
CA SER A 159 0.38 -10.07 15.74
C SER A 159 -0.44 -8.77 15.69
N ARG A 160 -0.18 -7.97 14.69
CA ARG A 160 -0.87 -6.71 14.38
C ARG A 160 -1.61 -6.86 13.05
N LYS A 161 -2.37 -5.82 12.68
CA LYS A 161 -3.16 -5.84 11.46
C LYS A 161 -2.60 -4.90 10.42
N ALA A 162 -2.57 -5.35 9.16
CA ALA A 162 -2.24 -4.50 8.02
C ALA A 162 -3.02 -4.87 6.77
N THR A 163 -3.34 -3.86 5.99
CA THR A 163 -3.85 -3.98 4.61
C THR A 163 -3.23 -2.90 3.73
N ALA A 164 -3.42 -2.97 2.43
CA ALA A 164 -2.93 -1.97 1.50
C ALA A 164 -3.90 -1.72 0.35
N ILE A 165 -3.95 -0.47 -0.10
CA ILE A 165 -4.62 -0.05 -1.32
C ILE A 165 -3.63 0.70 -2.20
N TYR A 166 -3.62 0.37 -3.47
CA TYR A 166 -2.75 1.01 -4.47
C TYR A 166 -3.57 1.69 -5.53
N ILE A 167 -3.09 2.86 -6.00
CA ILE A 167 -3.60 3.49 -7.21
C ILE A 167 -2.62 3.14 -8.33
N VAL A 168 -3.13 2.61 -9.41
CA VAL A 168 -2.29 2.32 -10.58
C VAL A 168 -1.82 3.64 -11.17
N SER A 169 -0.51 3.90 -11.06
CA SER A 169 0.13 5.14 -11.51
C SER A 169 0.77 5.03 -12.88
N ASP A 170 1.07 3.81 -13.29
CA ASP A 170 1.76 3.53 -14.54
C ASP A 170 1.34 2.17 -15.09
N SER A 171 1.44 2.02 -16.39
CA SER A 171 1.14 0.78 -17.09
C SER A 171 2.18 0.49 -18.15
N GLY A 172 2.60 -0.75 -18.27
CA GLY A 172 3.54 -1.21 -19.27
C GLY A 172 2.96 -2.36 -20.08
N SER A 173 2.97 -2.25 -21.41
CA SER A 173 2.68 -3.33 -22.32
C SER A 173 3.58 -3.24 -23.54
N ASN A 174 4.22 -4.35 -23.93
CA ASN A 174 4.91 -4.50 -25.22
C ASN A 174 5.88 -3.35 -25.56
N ASP A 175 6.87 -3.12 -24.69
CA ASP A 175 7.95 -2.12 -24.85
C ASP A 175 7.55 -0.65 -24.69
N GLU A 176 6.30 -0.34 -24.40
CA GLU A 176 5.86 1.01 -24.08
C GLU A 176 5.48 1.11 -22.57
N TRP A 177 6.16 2.02 -21.89
CA TRP A 177 5.83 2.36 -20.49
C TRP A 177 5.06 3.67 -20.48
N ASN A 178 3.80 3.62 -20.03
CA ASN A 178 2.96 4.79 -19.87
C ASN A 178 2.97 5.23 -18.41
N LEU A 179 3.43 6.46 -18.17
CA LEU A 179 3.41 7.11 -16.86
C LEU A 179 2.19 8.01 -16.76
N GLY A 180 1.30 7.74 -15.83
CA GLY A 180 0.07 8.52 -15.65
C GLY A 180 0.27 9.89 -14.96
N TRP A 181 1.49 10.26 -14.62
CA TRP A 181 1.78 11.53 -13.95
C TRP A 181 1.44 12.73 -14.84
N GLY A 182 0.56 13.61 -14.34
CA GLY A 182 0.00 14.72 -15.11
C GLY A 182 -1.25 14.38 -15.90
N GLU A 183 -1.70 13.13 -15.87
CA GLU A 183 -3.00 12.75 -16.43
C GLU A 183 -4.13 13.03 -15.44
N SER A 184 -5.20 13.67 -15.92
CA SER A 184 -6.37 13.97 -15.09
C SER A 184 -7.01 12.73 -14.48
N THR A 185 -6.91 11.56 -15.11
CA THR A 185 -7.41 10.28 -14.59
C THR A 185 -6.72 9.90 -13.28
N LEU A 186 -5.39 9.95 -13.25
CA LEU A 186 -4.61 9.65 -12.05
C LEU A 186 -4.87 10.68 -10.95
N GLU A 187 -4.82 11.97 -11.30
CA GLU A 187 -5.05 13.06 -10.35
C GLU A 187 -6.44 12.98 -9.70
N ASN A 188 -7.47 12.69 -10.49
CA ASN A 188 -8.85 12.51 -9.99
C ASN A 188 -8.95 11.30 -9.05
N SER A 189 -8.28 10.19 -9.37
CA SER A 189 -8.26 9.00 -8.51
C SER A 189 -7.55 9.28 -7.19
N ILE A 190 -6.41 9.96 -7.21
CA ILE A 190 -5.70 10.40 -6.00
C ILE A 190 -6.61 11.26 -5.14
N GLN A 191 -7.21 12.31 -5.72
CA GLN A 191 -8.06 13.24 -4.97
C GLN A 191 -9.29 12.54 -4.37
N LYS A 192 -9.92 11.64 -5.13
CA LYS A 192 -11.08 10.88 -4.67
C LYS A 192 -10.74 9.97 -3.49
N LEU A 193 -9.60 9.28 -3.53
CA LEU A 193 -9.17 8.43 -2.42
C LEU A 193 -8.82 9.27 -1.18
N ILE A 194 -8.09 10.38 -1.34
CA ILE A 194 -7.80 11.32 -0.25
C ILE A 194 -9.10 11.81 0.41
N ASP A 195 -10.05 12.28 -0.39
CA ASP A 195 -11.34 12.76 0.13
C ASP A 195 -12.11 11.68 0.88
N ALA A 196 -12.01 10.42 0.43
CA ALA A 196 -12.62 9.29 1.11
C ALA A 196 -11.95 8.96 2.46
N LEU A 197 -10.65 9.11 2.57
CA LEU A 197 -9.91 8.82 3.79
C LEU A 197 -10.02 9.94 4.84
N VAL A 198 -10.10 11.19 4.40
CA VAL A 198 -10.08 12.37 5.28
C VAL A 198 -11.48 12.75 5.80
N LYS A 199 -12.54 12.47 5.04
CA LYS A 199 -13.94 12.84 5.39
C LYS A 199 -14.67 11.74 6.16
N SER A 200 -13.97 10.93 6.93
CA SER A 200 -14.55 9.87 7.77
C SER A 200 -15.01 10.39 9.13
#